data_4e8165370c5df434e064e03870a593e4
#
_entry.id   4e8165370c5df434e064e03870a593e4
#
_cell.length_a   1.000
_cell.length_b   1.000
_cell.length_c   1.000
_cell.angle_alpha   90.00
_cell.angle_beta   90.00
_cell.angle_gamma   90.00
#
_symmetry.space_group_name_H-M   'P 1'
#
loop_
_entity.id
_entity.type
_entity.pdbx_description
1 polymer ?
#
loop_
_entity_poly.entity_id
_entity_poly.type
_entity_poly.pdbx_seq_one_letter_code
_entity_poly.pdbx_strand_id
1 'polypeptide(L)'
;MKQKFISLALAVMLLLGVTGCAMSTPASVGSIGGVDIPAGIYLLAQYNAYNTASGAAKLATGETASNVKAVLKAECTGTINGEEVTTDGADYVARLTLRSLQYYAAVEKKFDELGGTLDEAATAEAAKTADTQWENNSDLYAANGISKATLEKYQLNSKKADACLKLIYGENGSSPVTEQEYADYINNDCYYLELVQLPLFDQSTYTFASDDQKAEIEALANQCRDDLAAATNESALYSAAMTYVPQAFTALGSSVEATQALYYTGSGLFTPSDLSSYNTNDGGNSITDAVKAAGTGNWTVADLGMSYMIVRSLDPMGQGTVDDFVSRYNLLDAMKSDALQDEFYAEGAEMENNLSASVMKTYSASKIKKTVK
;
A
#
# COMPACT_ATOMS: atom_id res chain seq x y z
N MET A 1 -34.94 -16.62 -47.09
CA MET A 1 -33.85 -17.42 -46.51
C MET A 1 -33.60 -16.94 -45.07
N LYS A 2 -34.04 -17.71 -44.09
CA LYS A 2 -33.91 -17.40 -42.67
C LYS A 2 -32.57 -17.96 -42.16
N GLN A 3 -31.61 -17.13 -41.87
CA GLN A 3 -30.40 -17.54 -41.17
C GLN A 3 -30.70 -17.62 -39.67
N LYS A 4 -30.54 -18.83 -39.14
CA LYS A 4 -30.62 -19.12 -37.70
C LYS A 4 -29.27 -18.79 -37.07
N PHE A 5 -29.26 -17.84 -36.15
CA PHE A 5 -28.14 -17.63 -35.25
C PHE A 5 -28.14 -18.74 -34.20
N ILE A 6 -27.15 -19.58 -34.26
CA ILE A 6 -26.85 -20.59 -33.22
C ILE A 6 -26.02 -19.93 -32.17
N SER A 7 -26.62 -19.70 -30.99
CA SER A 7 -25.93 -19.28 -29.81
C SER A 7 -25.09 -20.46 -29.31
N LEU A 8 -23.77 -20.36 -29.46
CA LEU A 8 -22.83 -21.35 -28.90
C LEU A 8 -22.59 -20.99 -27.45
N ALA A 9 -23.34 -21.61 -26.54
CA ALA A 9 -23.04 -21.61 -25.12
C ALA A 9 -21.81 -22.50 -24.90
N LEU A 10 -20.64 -21.91 -24.72
CA LEU A 10 -19.43 -22.62 -24.33
C LEU A 10 -19.51 -22.95 -22.83
N ALA A 11 -20.03 -24.16 -22.53
CA ALA A 11 -19.88 -24.75 -21.21
C ALA A 11 -18.41 -25.20 -21.05
N VAL A 12 -17.59 -24.41 -20.39
CA VAL A 12 -16.24 -24.86 -19.96
C VAL A 12 -16.42 -25.77 -18.75
N MET A 13 -16.47 -27.08 -19.00
CA MET A 13 -16.23 -28.07 -17.95
C MET A 13 -14.74 -28.07 -17.65
N LEU A 14 -14.36 -27.50 -16.53
CA LEU A 14 -13.04 -27.69 -15.93
C LEU A 14 -12.98 -29.11 -15.36
N LEU A 15 -12.25 -29.95 -16.03
CA LEU A 15 -11.82 -31.28 -15.54
C LEU A 15 -10.89 -31.05 -14.33
N LEU A 16 -11.42 -31.34 -13.15
CA LEU A 16 -10.67 -31.39 -11.90
C LEU A 16 -9.96 -32.72 -11.81
N GLY A 17 -8.68 -32.71 -12.09
CA GLY A 17 -7.78 -33.81 -11.76
C GLY A 17 -6.70 -33.34 -10.80
N VAL A 18 -7.00 -33.26 -9.50
CA VAL A 18 -5.99 -33.31 -8.44
C VAL A 18 -6.58 -34.01 -7.23
N THR A 19 -5.99 -35.14 -6.89
CA THR A 19 -6.25 -35.92 -5.69
C THR A 19 -5.64 -35.25 -4.47
N GLY A 20 -6.38 -34.34 -3.87
CA GLY A 20 -6.23 -33.82 -2.52
C GLY A 20 -7.61 -33.42 -2.09
N CYS A 21 -7.99 -33.58 -0.82
CA CYS A 21 -9.31 -33.20 -0.32
C CYS A 21 -9.57 -31.70 -0.51
N ALA A 22 -9.77 -31.28 -1.75
CA ALA A 22 -10.22 -29.94 -2.07
C ALA A 22 -11.68 -29.85 -1.61
N MET A 23 -11.98 -28.94 -0.71
CA MET A 23 -13.36 -28.58 -0.42
C MET A 23 -14.01 -28.13 -1.73
N SER A 24 -15.10 -28.80 -2.13
CA SER A 24 -15.91 -28.32 -3.26
C SER A 24 -16.52 -26.98 -2.85
N THR A 25 -15.98 -25.88 -3.34
CA THR A 25 -16.51 -24.54 -3.09
C THR A 25 -17.68 -24.30 -4.05
N PRO A 26 -18.81 -23.72 -3.60
CA PRO A 26 -19.83 -23.23 -4.51
C PRO A 26 -19.23 -22.13 -5.38
N ALA A 27 -19.85 -21.83 -6.52
CA ALA A 27 -19.40 -20.74 -7.39
C ALA A 27 -19.48 -19.37 -6.67
N SER A 28 -20.50 -19.20 -5.84
CA SER A 28 -20.82 -17.95 -5.13
C SER A 28 -21.24 -18.22 -3.69
N VAL A 29 -21.04 -17.22 -2.84
CA VAL A 29 -21.53 -17.17 -1.44
C VAL A 29 -22.78 -16.30 -1.28
N GLY A 30 -23.33 -15.76 -2.36
CA GLY A 30 -24.45 -14.82 -2.37
C GLY A 30 -24.07 -13.49 -3.01
N SER A 31 -24.79 -12.42 -2.71
CA SER A 31 -24.57 -11.11 -3.32
C SER A 31 -24.57 -9.99 -2.28
N ILE A 32 -23.91 -8.87 -2.63
CA ILE A 32 -23.95 -7.60 -1.89
C ILE A 32 -24.32 -6.51 -2.92
N GLY A 33 -25.41 -5.76 -2.66
CA GLY A 33 -25.91 -4.73 -3.58
C GLY A 33 -26.23 -5.24 -5.00
N GLY A 34 -26.57 -6.54 -5.13
CA GLY A 34 -26.80 -7.21 -6.40
C GLY A 34 -25.53 -7.75 -7.08
N VAL A 35 -24.35 -7.41 -6.59
CA VAL A 35 -23.07 -7.93 -7.09
C VAL A 35 -22.85 -9.33 -6.51
N ASP A 36 -22.63 -10.30 -7.38
CA ASP A 36 -22.34 -11.68 -6.97
C ASP A 36 -20.95 -11.79 -6.34
N ILE A 37 -20.87 -12.45 -5.17
CA ILE A 37 -19.61 -12.63 -4.45
C ILE A 37 -19.08 -14.05 -4.68
N PRO A 38 -18.02 -14.21 -5.49
CA PRO A 38 -17.41 -15.50 -5.72
C PRO A 38 -16.91 -16.12 -4.40
N ALA A 39 -17.09 -17.42 -4.22
CA ALA A 39 -16.65 -18.09 -2.99
C ALA A 39 -15.14 -17.95 -2.74
N GLY A 40 -14.32 -17.92 -3.80
CA GLY A 40 -12.88 -17.67 -3.69
C GLY A 40 -12.57 -16.29 -3.11
N ILE A 41 -13.29 -15.24 -3.53
CA ILE A 41 -13.14 -13.87 -3.00
C ILE A 41 -13.50 -13.83 -1.51
N TYR A 42 -14.60 -14.50 -1.10
CA TYR A 42 -14.94 -14.63 0.32
C TYR A 42 -13.81 -15.30 1.12
N LEU A 43 -13.26 -16.42 0.62
CA LEU A 43 -12.18 -17.14 1.29
C LEU A 43 -10.90 -16.31 1.38
N LEU A 44 -10.55 -15.57 0.33
CA LEU A 44 -9.40 -14.66 0.33
C LEU A 44 -9.60 -13.51 1.31
N ALA A 45 -10.77 -12.86 1.30
CA ALA A 45 -11.11 -11.80 2.25
C ALA A 45 -11.04 -12.30 3.70
N GLN A 46 -11.57 -13.49 3.99
CA GLN A 46 -11.52 -14.11 5.30
C GLN A 46 -10.08 -14.47 5.74
N TYR A 47 -9.27 -14.98 4.80
CA TYR A 47 -7.86 -15.29 5.06
C TYR A 47 -7.06 -14.02 5.40
N ASN A 48 -7.26 -12.94 4.65
CA ASN A 48 -6.63 -11.64 4.90
C ASN A 48 -7.10 -11.03 6.22
N ALA A 49 -8.41 -11.08 6.49
CA ALA A 49 -8.99 -10.64 7.76
C ALA A 49 -8.41 -11.39 8.96
N TYR A 50 -8.19 -12.70 8.82
CA TYR A 50 -7.52 -13.49 9.84
C TYR A 50 -6.06 -13.05 10.06
N ASN A 51 -5.30 -12.75 9.01
CA ASN A 51 -3.93 -12.26 9.14
C ASN A 51 -3.89 -10.94 9.92
N THR A 52 -4.81 -10.02 9.64
CA THR A 52 -4.97 -8.78 10.41
C THR A 52 -5.32 -9.06 11.87
N ALA A 53 -6.31 -9.92 12.11
CA ALA A 53 -6.72 -10.31 13.46
C ALA A 53 -5.57 -10.95 14.24
N SER A 54 -4.73 -11.76 13.59
CA SER A 54 -3.60 -12.42 14.25
C SER A 54 -2.52 -11.45 14.72
N GLY A 55 -2.37 -10.28 14.06
CA GLY A 55 -1.50 -9.19 14.50
C GLY A 55 -2.11 -8.35 15.63
N ALA A 56 -3.44 -8.25 15.66
CA ALA A 56 -4.19 -7.49 16.68
C ALA A 56 -4.52 -8.30 17.94
N ALA A 57 -4.31 -9.62 17.93
CA ALA A 57 -4.74 -10.52 18.98
C ALA A 57 -3.83 -10.46 20.22
N LYS A 58 -4.42 -10.28 21.40
CA LYS A 58 -3.75 -10.44 22.69
C LYS A 58 -3.65 -11.93 23.03
N LEU A 59 -2.64 -12.60 22.51
CA LEU A 59 -2.42 -14.02 22.70
C LEU A 59 -1.88 -14.33 24.12
N ALA A 60 -2.33 -15.47 24.70
CA ALA A 60 -1.78 -15.98 25.95
C ALA A 60 -0.32 -16.41 25.77
N THR A 61 0.44 -16.40 26.87
CA THR A 61 1.86 -16.84 26.86
C THR A 61 2.00 -18.25 26.29
N GLY A 62 2.87 -18.39 25.29
CA GLY A 62 3.12 -19.67 24.60
C GLY A 62 2.22 -19.92 23.38
N GLU A 63 1.19 -19.12 23.16
CA GLU A 63 0.39 -19.18 21.92
C GLU A 63 1.02 -18.39 20.78
N THR A 64 0.71 -18.79 19.55
CA THR A 64 1.26 -18.18 18.33
C THR A 64 0.15 -17.83 17.35
N ALA A 65 0.45 -16.91 16.44
CA ALA A 65 -0.45 -16.53 15.35
C ALA A 65 -0.82 -17.68 14.39
N SER A 66 -0.10 -18.79 14.42
CA SER A 66 -0.42 -20.00 13.66
C SER A 66 -1.50 -20.87 14.33
N ASN A 67 -1.77 -20.68 15.62
CA ASN A 67 -2.86 -21.34 16.32
C ASN A 67 -4.18 -20.60 16.06
N VAL A 68 -4.87 -20.99 14.97
CA VAL A 68 -6.14 -20.37 14.54
C VAL A 68 -7.17 -20.30 15.67
N LYS A 69 -7.29 -21.36 16.46
CA LYS A 69 -8.26 -21.42 17.56
C LYS A 69 -7.91 -20.42 18.68
N ALA A 70 -6.63 -20.22 18.97
CA ALA A 70 -6.19 -19.24 19.97
C ALA A 70 -6.50 -17.82 19.49
N VAL A 71 -6.14 -17.48 18.23
CA VAL A 71 -6.41 -16.17 17.64
C VAL A 71 -7.91 -15.86 17.64
N LEU A 72 -8.76 -16.79 17.19
CA LEU A 72 -10.21 -16.55 17.11
C LEU A 72 -10.89 -16.39 18.48
N LYS A 73 -10.24 -16.77 19.58
CA LYS A 73 -10.73 -16.60 20.95
C LYS A 73 -10.09 -15.41 21.67
N ALA A 74 -8.97 -14.92 21.17
CA ALA A 74 -8.26 -13.81 21.80
C ALA A 74 -9.04 -12.51 21.62
N GLU A 75 -8.85 -11.57 22.54
CA GLU A 75 -9.28 -10.20 22.37
C GLU A 75 -8.43 -9.56 21.27
N CYS A 76 -9.10 -8.94 20.28
CA CYS A 76 -8.49 -8.17 19.20
C CYS A 76 -8.95 -6.72 19.32
N THR A 77 -8.00 -5.78 19.18
CA THR A 77 -8.28 -4.34 19.18
C THR A 77 -7.71 -3.72 17.90
N GLY A 78 -8.49 -2.90 17.23
CA GLY A 78 -8.04 -2.15 16.04
C GLY A 78 -9.17 -1.33 15.44
N THR A 79 -8.88 -0.61 14.35
CA THR A 79 -9.84 0.29 13.73
C THR A 79 -10.60 -0.41 12.59
N ILE A 80 -11.94 -0.32 12.62
CA ILE A 80 -12.82 -0.79 11.54
C ILE A 80 -13.77 0.37 11.20
N ASN A 81 -13.78 0.81 9.95
CA ASN A 81 -14.59 1.96 9.47
C ASN A 81 -14.37 3.24 10.28
N GLY A 82 -13.12 3.52 10.67
CA GLY A 82 -12.76 4.70 11.46
C GLY A 82 -13.06 4.60 12.96
N GLU A 83 -13.71 3.53 13.43
CA GLU A 83 -14.03 3.32 14.83
C GLU A 83 -13.09 2.29 15.48
N GLU A 84 -12.64 2.57 16.71
CA GLU A 84 -11.90 1.60 17.50
C GLU A 84 -12.83 0.49 17.96
N VAL A 85 -12.49 -0.75 17.62
CA VAL A 85 -13.26 -1.95 17.95
C VAL A 85 -12.41 -2.88 18.80
N THR A 86 -12.93 -3.28 19.95
CA THR A 86 -12.38 -4.36 20.77
C THR A 86 -13.41 -5.48 20.89
N THR A 87 -13.06 -6.67 20.38
CA THR A 87 -13.95 -7.83 20.36
C THR A 87 -13.14 -9.14 20.31
N ASP A 88 -13.81 -10.30 20.32
CA ASP A 88 -13.10 -11.56 20.10
C ASP A 88 -12.64 -11.71 18.63
N GLY A 89 -11.58 -12.48 18.42
CA GLY A 89 -10.96 -12.62 17.09
C GLY A 89 -11.91 -13.21 16.04
N ALA A 90 -12.90 -14.01 16.41
CA ALA A 90 -13.86 -14.56 15.46
C ALA A 90 -14.80 -13.45 14.93
N ASP A 91 -15.31 -12.59 15.80
CA ASP A 91 -16.13 -11.43 15.41
C ASP A 91 -15.27 -10.40 14.65
N TYR A 92 -14.03 -10.16 15.09
CA TYR A 92 -13.11 -9.26 14.40
C TYR A 92 -12.84 -9.71 12.95
N VAL A 93 -12.55 -10.99 12.73
CA VAL A 93 -12.40 -11.58 11.39
C VAL A 93 -13.67 -11.46 10.58
N ALA A 94 -14.83 -11.72 11.17
CA ALA A 94 -16.12 -11.64 10.47
C ALA A 94 -16.41 -10.21 9.99
N ARG A 95 -16.17 -9.21 10.82
CA ARG A 95 -16.35 -7.78 10.47
C ARG A 95 -15.40 -7.34 9.36
N LEU A 96 -14.12 -7.66 9.46
CA LEU A 96 -13.13 -7.34 8.42
C LEU A 96 -13.43 -8.05 7.10
N THR A 97 -13.87 -9.31 7.16
CA THR A 97 -14.29 -10.07 5.98
C THR A 97 -15.46 -9.36 5.29
N LEU A 98 -16.52 -9.03 6.04
CA LEU A 98 -17.69 -8.35 5.48
C LEU A 98 -17.30 -7.00 4.87
N ARG A 99 -16.51 -6.19 5.59
CA ARG A 99 -16.00 -4.90 5.08
C ARG A 99 -15.27 -5.04 3.75
N SER A 100 -14.40 -6.06 3.62
CA SER A 100 -13.66 -6.31 2.38
C SER A 100 -14.58 -6.72 1.23
N LEU A 101 -15.63 -7.50 1.51
CA LEU A 101 -16.60 -7.91 0.49
C LEU A 101 -17.52 -6.76 0.07
N GLN A 102 -17.88 -5.89 1.00
CA GLN A 102 -18.65 -4.67 0.74
C GLN A 102 -17.87 -3.71 -0.16
N TYR A 103 -16.58 -3.51 0.14
CA TYR A 103 -15.67 -2.75 -0.71
C TYR A 103 -15.59 -3.36 -2.12
N TYR A 104 -15.35 -4.68 -2.20
CA TYR A 104 -15.31 -5.38 -3.49
C TYR A 104 -16.57 -5.14 -4.31
N ALA A 105 -17.74 -5.25 -3.71
CA ALA A 105 -19.01 -5.05 -4.38
C ALA A 105 -19.22 -3.59 -4.80
N ALA A 106 -18.82 -2.62 -3.97
CA ALA A 106 -18.93 -1.20 -4.28
C ALA A 106 -18.08 -0.82 -5.50
N VAL A 107 -16.83 -1.32 -5.55
CA VAL A 107 -15.94 -1.11 -6.71
C VAL A 107 -16.53 -1.70 -8.00
N GLU A 108 -16.99 -2.97 -7.96
CA GLU A 108 -17.61 -3.63 -9.13
C GLU A 108 -18.79 -2.81 -9.65
N LYS A 109 -19.68 -2.43 -8.74
CA LYS A 109 -20.89 -1.67 -9.08
C LYS A 109 -20.57 -0.28 -9.65
N LYS A 110 -19.70 0.48 -8.98
CA LYS A 110 -19.31 1.83 -9.42
C LYS A 110 -18.63 1.79 -10.78
N PHE A 111 -17.73 0.81 -10.99
CA PHE A 111 -17.06 0.64 -12.28
C PHE A 111 -18.05 0.37 -13.43
N ASP A 112 -19.03 -0.50 -13.19
CA ASP A 112 -20.09 -0.79 -14.17
C ASP A 112 -20.98 0.44 -14.42
N GLU A 113 -21.37 1.18 -13.36
CA GLU A 113 -22.18 2.41 -13.47
C GLU A 113 -21.45 3.51 -14.26
N LEU A 114 -20.12 3.60 -14.14
CA LEU A 114 -19.31 4.53 -14.92
C LEU A 114 -19.05 4.06 -16.35
N GLY A 115 -19.54 2.88 -16.73
CA GLY A 115 -19.27 2.27 -18.04
C GLY A 115 -17.79 1.94 -18.24
N GLY A 116 -17.11 1.60 -17.13
CA GLY A 116 -15.67 1.36 -17.11
C GLY A 116 -15.25 0.16 -17.95
N THR A 117 -14.08 0.25 -18.54
CA THR A 117 -13.38 -0.85 -19.19
C THR A 117 -11.91 -0.84 -18.78
N LEU A 118 -11.36 -1.99 -18.44
CA LEU A 118 -9.93 -2.11 -18.21
C LEU A 118 -9.21 -2.30 -19.55
N ASP A 119 -8.11 -1.62 -19.72
CA ASP A 119 -7.24 -1.81 -20.86
C ASP A 119 -6.43 -3.12 -20.73
N GLU A 120 -5.73 -3.49 -21.80
CA GLU A 120 -4.92 -4.70 -21.85
C GLU A 120 -3.75 -4.63 -20.86
N ALA A 121 -3.15 -3.47 -20.65
CA ALA A 121 -2.03 -3.27 -19.73
C ALA A 121 -2.45 -3.50 -18.27
N ALA A 122 -3.57 -2.91 -17.83
CA ALA A 122 -4.11 -3.10 -16.48
C ALA A 122 -4.51 -4.58 -16.25
N THR A 123 -5.10 -5.23 -17.25
CA THR A 123 -5.47 -6.64 -17.18
C THR A 123 -4.22 -7.54 -17.08
N ALA A 124 -3.19 -7.26 -17.88
CA ALA A 124 -1.92 -8.02 -17.85
C ALA A 124 -1.17 -7.82 -16.51
N GLU A 125 -1.19 -6.60 -15.97
CA GLU A 125 -0.58 -6.31 -14.66
C GLU A 125 -1.30 -7.05 -13.53
N ALA A 126 -2.64 -7.06 -13.54
CA ALA A 126 -3.44 -7.83 -12.58
C ALA A 126 -3.09 -9.32 -12.61
N ALA A 127 -3.00 -9.91 -13.80
CA ALA A 127 -2.61 -11.31 -13.99
C ALA A 127 -1.18 -11.56 -13.48
N LYS A 128 -0.22 -10.71 -13.81
CA LYS A 128 1.18 -10.83 -13.35
C LYS A 128 1.29 -10.75 -11.83
N THR A 129 0.56 -9.83 -11.19
CA THR A 129 0.55 -9.71 -9.73
C THR A 129 -0.05 -10.95 -9.09
N ALA A 130 -1.15 -11.49 -9.64
CA ALA A 130 -1.75 -12.73 -9.18
C ALA A 130 -0.81 -13.94 -9.35
N ASP A 131 -0.03 -13.99 -10.44
CA ASP A 131 0.99 -15.01 -10.68
C ASP A 131 2.06 -14.99 -9.59
N THR A 132 2.62 -13.82 -9.32
CA THR A 132 3.64 -13.63 -8.28
C THR A 132 3.11 -14.04 -6.90
N GLN A 133 1.89 -13.61 -6.55
CA GLN A 133 1.27 -13.99 -5.27
C GLN A 133 1.06 -15.51 -5.17
N TRP A 134 0.62 -16.12 -6.25
CA TRP A 134 0.41 -17.57 -6.32
C TRP A 134 1.73 -18.34 -6.20
N GLU A 135 2.76 -17.97 -6.93
CA GLU A 135 4.08 -18.61 -6.88
C GLU A 135 4.68 -18.60 -5.47
N ASN A 136 4.50 -17.51 -4.75
CA ASN A 136 5.04 -17.35 -3.39
C ASN A 136 4.28 -18.18 -2.33
N ASN A 137 2.99 -18.51 -2.53
CA ASN A 137 2.15 -19.10 -1.48
C ASN A 137 1.13 -20.13 -2.00
N SER A 138 1.36 -20.79 -3.14
CA SER A 138 0.40 -21.67 -3.81
C SER A 138 -0.20 -22.74 -2.91
N ASP A 139 0.64 -23.46 -2.14
CA ASP A 139 0.20 -24.52 -1.26
C ASP A 139 -0.72 -24.02 -0.17
N LEU A 140 -0.40 -22.85 0.40
CA LEU A 140 -1.17 -22.25 1.47
C LEU A 140 -2.51 -21.71 0.96
N TYR A 141 -2.51 -21.07 -0.20
CA TYR A 141 -3.74 -20.61 -0.85
C TYR A 141 -4.64 -21.80 -1.22
N ALA A 142 -4.10 -22.83 -1.86
CA ALA A 142 -4.85 -24.02 -2.24
C ALA A 142 -5.45 -24.74 -1.02
N ALA A 143 -4.69 -24.85 0.08
CA ALA A 143 -5.18 -25.45 1.33
C ALA A 143 -6.35 -24.67 1.95
N ASN A 144 -6.49 -23.38 1.63
CA ASN A 144 -7.59 -22.50 2.05
C ASN A 144 -8.70 -22.37 0.98
N GLY A 145 -8.64 -23.12 -0.12
CA GLY A 145 -9.62 -23.07 -1.21
C GLY A 145 -9.53 -21.80 -2.07
N ILE A 146 -8.43 -21.07 -1.99
CA ILE A 146 -8.13 -19.89 -2.80
C ILE A 146 -7.37 -20.34 -4.03
N SER A 147 -7.87 -20.04 -5.22
CA SER A 147 -7.22 -20.38 -6.50
C SER A 147 -6.45 -19.18 -7.07
N LYS A 148 -5.55 -19.43 -8.01
CA LYS A 148 -4.89 -18.38 -8.80
C LYS A 148 -5.91 -17.46 -9.48
N ALA A 149 -6.98 -18.03 -10.06
CA ALA A 149 -8.07 -17.27 -10.67
C ALA A 149 -8.83 -16.38 -9.66
N THR A 150 -8.83 -16.73 -8.38
CA THR A 150 -9.36 -15.87 -7.31
C THR A 150 -8.46 -14.65 -7.10
N LEU A 151 -7.14 -14.86 -7.04
CA LEU A 151 -6.18 -13.75 -6.92
C LEU A 151 -6.28 -12.81 -8.12
N GLU A 152 -6.39 -13.36 -9.32
CA GLU A 152 -6.57 -12.55 -10.54
C GLU A 152 -7.84 -11.69 -10.48
N LYS A 153 -8.98 -12.26 -10.07
CA LYS A 153 -10.23 -11.49 -9.88
C LYS A 153 -10.08 -10.40 -8.83
N TYR A 154 -9.37 -10.66 -7.75
CA TYR A 154 -9.11 -9.67 -6.71
C TYR A 154 -8.23 -8.53 -7.24
N GLN A 155 -7.18 -8.85 -8.01
CA GLN A 155 -6.33 -7.84 -8.63
C GLN A 155 -7.07 -7.03 -9.70
N LEU A 156 -7.97 -7.66 -10.47
CA LEU A 156 -8.81 -6.95 -11.42
C LEU A 156 -9.76 -5.97 -10.71
N ASN A 157 -10.31 -6.32 -9.54
CA ASN A 157 -11.13 -5.40 -8.75
C ASN A 157 -10.32 -4.19 -8.25
N SER A 158 -9.06 -4.39 -7.83
CA SER A 158 -8.15 -3.28 -7.52
C SER A 158 -7.93 -2.37 -8.73
N LYS A 159 -7.67 -2.95 -9.92
CA LYS A 159 -7.53 -2.16 -11.17
C LYS A 159 -8.82 -1.42 -11.56
N LYS A 160 -9.98 -1.95 -11.23
CA LYS A 160 -11.25 -1.25 -11.40
C LYS A 160 -11.39 -0.05 -10.47
N ALA A 161 -10.92 -0.16 -9.21
CA ALA A 161 -10.86 0.99 -8.29
C ALA A 161 -9.96 2.10 -8.85
N ASP A 162 -8.75 1.74 -9.33
CA ASP A 162 -7.82 2.70 -9.98
C ASP A 162 -8.46 3.34 -11.23
N ALA A 163 -9.23 2.57 -12.00
CA ALA A 163 -9.94 3.09 -13.17
C ALA A 163 -11.09 4.02 -12.77
N CYS A 164 -11.84 3.72 -11.71
CA CYS A 164 -12.87 4.61 -11.17
C CYS A 164 -12.29 5.97 -10.78
N LEU A 165 -11.11 6.00 -10.16
CA LEU A 165 -10.43 7.24 -9.83
C LEU A 165 -10.25 8.14 -11.06
N LYS A 166 -9.77 7.56 -12.16
CA LYS A 166 -9.58 8.27 -13.44
C LYS A 166 -10.89 8.64 -14.13
N LEU A 167 -11.90 7.76 -14.07
CA LEU A 167 -13.22 8.01 -14.67
C LEU A 167 -13.99 9.10 -13.93
N ILE A 168 -13.69 9.32 -12.64
CA ILE A 168 -14.33 10.37 -11.84
C ILE A 168 -13.51 11.65 -11.88
N TYR A 169 -12.22 11.58 -11.50
CA TYR A 169 -11.41 12.73 -11.19
C TYR A 169 -10.32 13.04 -12.23
N GLY A 170 -10.09 12.16 -13.22
CA GLY A 170 -9.15 12.41 -14.32
C GLY A 170 -9.62 13.53 -15.24
N GLU A 171 -8.76 13.98 -16.14
CA GLU A 171 -9.00 15.11 -17.08
C GLU A 171 -10.34 15.01 -17.83
N ASN A 172 -10.73 13.81 -18.23
CA ASN A 172 -12.00 13.55 -18.94
C ASN A 172 -13.05 12.87 -18.04
N GLY A 173 -12.87 12.95 -16.74
CA GLY A 173 -13.77 12.35 -15.75
C GLY A 173 -15.07 13.12 -15.55
N SER A 174 -15.96 12.55 -14.76
CA SER A 174 -17.25 13.19 -14.44
C SER A 174 -17.12 14.40 -13.49
N SER A 175 -16.04 14.46 -12.72
CA SER A 175 -15.71 15.56 -11.78
C SER A 175 -14.19 15.80 -11.75
N PRO A 176 -13.59 16.28 -12.86
CA PRO A 176 -12.15 16.35 -13.00
C PRO A 176 -11.52 17.31 -11.98
N VAL A 177 -10.34 16.92 -11.47
CA VAL A 177 -9.52 17.83 -10.64
C VAL A 177 -9.05 18.99 -11.53
N THR A 178 -9.28 20.20 -11.05
CA THR A 178 -8.90 21.41 -11.77
C THR A 178 -7.43 21.73 -11.60
N GLU A 179 -6.85 22.51 -12.52
CA GLU A 179 -5.50 23.03 -12.41
C GLU A 179 -5.29 23.81 -11.09
N GLN A 180 -6.30 24.57 -10.65
CA GLN A 180 -6.24 25.31 -9.39
C GLN A 180 -6.18 24.35 -8.18
N GLU A 181 -6.95 23.27 -8.17
CA GLU A 181 -6.90 22.28 -7.06
C GLU A 181 -5.53 21.59 -7.01
N TYR A 182 -4.92 21.28 -8.16
CA TYR A 182 -3.55 20.78 -8.21
C TYR A 182 -2.55 21.82 -7.67
N ALA A 183 -2.68 23.08 -8.09
CA ALA A 183 -1.81 24.14 -7.61
C ALA A 183 -1.93 24.34 -6.10
N ASP A 184 -3.15 24.33 -5.58
CA ASP A 184 -3.42 24.48 -4.14
C ASP A 184 -2.83 23.30 -3.36
N TYR A 185 -2.97 22.06 -3.84
CA TYR A 185 -2.40 20.88 -3.21
C TYR A 185 -0.86 20.90 -3.22
N ILE A 186 -0.26 21.26 -4.36
CA ILE A 186 1.21 21.39 -4.48
C ILE A 186 1.74 22.43 -3.49
N ASN A 187 1.08 23.58 -3.37
CA ASN A 187 1.55 24.69 -2.54
C ASN A 187 1.31 24.49 -1.04
N ASN A 188 0.22 23.83 -0.67
CA ASN A 188 -0.21 23.77 0.72
C ASN A 188 0.17 22.46 1.41
N ASP A 189 0.18 21.35 0.67
CA ASP A 189 0.32 20.02 1.23
C ASP A 189 1.63 19.32 0.84
N CYS A 190 2.22 19.67 -0.33
CA CYS A 190 3.46 19.07 -0.80
C CYS A 190 4.69 19.90 -0.41
N TYR A 191 5.85 19.23 -0.47
CA TYR A 191 7.17 19.87 -0.29
C TYR A 191 8.06 19.52 -1.47
N TYR A 192 8.68 20.54 -2.08
CA TYR A 192 9.80 20.28 -2.97
C TYR A 192 11.07 20.21 -2.14
N LEU A 193 11.65 19.01 -2.02
CA LEU A 193 12.81 18.77 -1.19
C LEU A 193 14.04 18.46 -2.03
N GLU A 194 15.19 18.94 -1.56
CA GLU A 194 16.51 18.43 -1.90
C GLU A 194 17.12 17.82 -0.66
N LEU A 195 17.69 16.63 -0.77
CA LEU A 195 18.18 15.88 0.38
C LEU A 195 19.43 15.05 0.10
N VAL A 196 20.22 14.84 1.15
CA VAL A 196 21.27 13.83 1.26
C VAL A 196 21.03 13.03 2.53
N GLN A 197 21.03 11.71 2.45
CA GLN A 197 20.82 10.81 3.57
C GLN A 197 22.13 10.17 4.00
N LEU A 198 22.49 10.31 5.28
CA LEU A 198 23.59 9.59 5.92
C LEU A 198 23.04 8.48 6.81
N PRO A 199 23.29 7.20 6.52
CA PRO A 199 22.69 6.08 7.25
C PRO A 199 23.27 5.97 8.67
N LEU A 200 22.40 5.53 9.60
CA LEU A 200 22.74 5.13 10.96
C LEU A 200 22.51 3.63 11.20
N PHE A 201 22.16 2.91 10.14
CA PHE A 201 21.92 1.48 10.14
C PHE A 201 22.71 0.83 9.01
N ASP A 202 23.52 -0.17 9.33
CA ASP A 202 24.24 -0.98 8.35
C ASP A 202 23.39 -2.20 7.97
N GLN A 203 22.89 -2.20 6.75
CA GLN A 203 22.07 -3.29 6.20
C GLN A 203 22.86 -4.60 6.02
N SER A 204 24.20 -4.54 5.92
CA SER A 204 25.03 -5.73 5.71
C SER A 204 25.21 -6.53 7.00
N THR A 205 25.28 -5.85 8.13
CA THR A 205 25.45 -6.43 9.46
C THR A 205 24.17 -6.44 10.29
N TYR A 206 23.12 -5.77 9.83
CA TYR A 206 21.85 -5.55 10.55
C TYR A 206 22.07 -4.87 11.91
N THR A 207 23.02 -3.94 11.99
CA THR A 207 23.37 -3.24 13.24
C THR A 207 23.13 -1.74 13.11
N PHE A 208 22.65 -1.13 14.20
CA PHE A 208 22.59 0.32 14.34
C PHE A 208 23.94 0.89 14.74
N ALA A 209 24.17 2.16 14.37
CA ALA A 209 25.32 2.92 14.82
C ALA A 209 25.39 2.96 16.36
N SER A 210 26.57 2.76 16.92
CA SER A 210 26.86 3.04 18.33
C SER A 210 26.79 4.55 18.60
N ASP A 211 26.75 4.96 19.86
CA ASP A 211 26.72 6.39 20.24
C ASP A 211 27.92 7.16 19.66
N ASP A 212 29.12 6.56 19.66
CA ASP A 212 30.33 7.18 19.10
C ASP A 212 30.22 7.32 17.57
N GLN A 213 29.75 6.27 16.87
CA GLN A 213 29.52 6.31 15.42
C GLN A 213 28.42 7.30 15.05
N LYS A 214 27.35 7.36 15.84
CA LYS A 214 26.26 8.32 15.65
C LYS A 214 26.78 9.75 15.77
N ALA A 215 27.61 10.05 16.79
CA ALA A 215 28.21 11.37 16.94
C ALA A 215 29.16 11.75 15.79
N GLU A 216 29.94 10.78 15.27
CA GLU A 216 30.80 10.99 14.09
C GLU A 216 29.96 11.31 12.85
N ILE A 217 28.91 10.53 12.59
CA ILE A 217 28.01 10.73 11.43
C ILE A 217 27.22 12.04 11.56
N GLU A 218 26.82 12.44 12.78
CA GLU A 218 26.20 13.73 13.04
C GLU A 218 27.13 14.91 12.69
N ALA A 219 28.41 14.79 13.02
CA ALA A 219 29.41 15.79 12.64
C ALA A 219 29.55 15.88 11.13
N LEU A 220 29.57 14.75 10.41
CA LEU A 220 29.57 14.70 8.94
C LEU A 220 28.29 15.33 8.36
N ALA A 221 27.12 15.06 8.95
CA ALA A 221 25.85 15.65 8.50
C ALA A 221 25.85 17.17 8.64
N ASN A 222 26.35 17.70 9.77
CA ASN A 222 26.49 19.15 9.98
C ASN A 222 27.47 19.77 8.99
N GLN A 223 28.61 19.14 8.71
CA GLN A 223 29.57 19.62 7.73
C GLN A 223 28.97 19.61 6.31
N CYS A 224 28.28 18.52 5.93
CA CYS A 224 27.56 18.42 4.66
C CYS A 224 26.55 19.55 4.49
N ARG A 225 25.76 19.84 5.55
CA ARG A 225 24.82 20.98 5.56
C ARG A 225 25.53 22.30 5.29
N ASP A 226 26.64 22.57 5.98
CA ASP A 226 27.37 23.83 5.86
C ASP A 226 27.98 23.98 4.46
N ASP A 227 28.54 22.91 3.90
CA ASP A 227 29.08 22.89 2.54
C ASP A 227 27.97 23.12 1.49
N LEU A 228 26.80 22.48 1.65
CA LEU A 228 25.65 22.68 0.78
C LEU A 228 25.09 24.11 0.90
N ALA A 229 25.08 24.69 2.11
CA ALA A 229 24.63 26.06 2.33
C ALA A 229 25.58 27.10 1.70
N ALA A 230 26.88 26.81 1.59
CA ALA A 230 27.87 27.66 0.96
C ALA A 230 27.96 27.47 -0.55
N ALA A 231 27.40 26.39 -1.09
CA ALA A 231 27.51 26.03 -2.51
C ALA A 231 26.61 26.90 -3.41
N THR A 232 27.13 27.22 -4.60
CA THR A 232 26.42 28.03 -5.61
C THR A 232 26.21 27.30 -6.93
N ASN A 233 26.62 26.03 -7.01
CA ASN A 233 26.53 25.26 -8.24
C ASN A 233 25.45 24.17 -8.17
N GLU A 234 24.81 23.87 -9.30
CA GLU A 234 23.74 22.90 -9.43
C GLU A 234 24.15 21.44 -9.09
N SER A 235 25.46 21.13 -9.19
CA SER A 235 25.98 19.80 -8.90
C SER A 235 26.35 19.59 -7.42
N ALA A 236 26.17 20.59 -6.58
CA ALA A 236 26.57 20.55 -5.16
C ALA A 236 25.95 19.36 -4.42
N LEU A 237 24.66 19.08 -4.66
CA LEU A 237 23.93 17.99 -4.04
C LEU A 237 24.58 16.62 -4.32
N TYR A 238 24.90 16.35 -5.60
CA TYR A 238 25.56 15.11 -6.01
C TYR A 238 27.01 15.03 -5.50
N SER A 239 27.72 16.15 -5.48
CA SER A 239 29.08 16.22 -4.95
C SER A 239 29.10 15.94 -3.44
N ALA A 240 28.14 16.50 -2.71
CA ALA A 240 27.99 16.25 -1.28
C ALA A 240 27.68 14.76 -1.00
N ALA A 241 26.74 14.15 -1.74
CA ALA A 241 26.43 12.73 -1.59
C ALA A 241 27.67 11.86 -1.82
N MET A 242 28.41 12.08 -2.94
CA MET A 242 29.64 11.33 -3.25
C MET A 242 30.77 11.54 -2.21
N THR A 243 30.74 12.66 -1.49
CA THR A 243 31.74 12.97 -0.44
C THR A 243 31.36 12.37 0.90
N TYR A 244 30.14 12.65 1.38
CA TYR A 244 29.74 12.39 2.75
C TYR A 244 29.14 11.00 2.98
N VAL A 245 28.40 10.45 2.02
CA VAL A 245 27.80 9.11 2.16
C VAL A 245 28.85 8.02 2.34
N PRO A 246 29.96 7.93 1.55
CA PRO A 246 31.01 6.94 1.80
C PRO A 246 31.71 7.12 3.16
N GLN A 247 31.83 8.35 3.66
CA GLN A 247 32.39 8.59 4.99
C GLN A 247 31.46 8.06 6.11
N ALA A 248 30.14 8.28 5.97
CA ALA A 248 29.18 7.73 6.92
C ALA A 248 29.21 6.19 6.94
N PHE A 249 29.31 5.54 5.77
CA PHE A 249 29.50 4.09 5.71
C PHE A 249 30.82 3.64 6.35
N THR A 250 31.90 4.40 6.16
CA THR A 250 33.19 4.11 6.82
C THR A 250 33.08 4.22 8.35
N ALA A 251 32.38 5.24 8.85
CA ALA A 251 32.08 5.40 10.29
C ALA A 251 31.28 4.21 10.85
N LEU A 252 30.38 3.62 10.06
CA LEU A 252 29.64 2.39 10.40
C LEU A 252 30.51 1.12 10.35
N GLY A 253 31.75 1.20 9.84
CA GLY A 253 32.62 0.04 9.63
C GLY A 253 32.37 -0.71 8.32
N SER A 254 31.66 -0.11 7.39
CA SER A 254 31.35 -0.65 6.06
C SER A 254 31.82 0.30 4.95
N SER A 255 31.48 -0.01 3.70
CA SER A 255 31.86 0.83 2.55
C SER A 255 30.78 0.85 1.49
N VAL A 256 30.71 1.95 0.77
CA VAL A 256 29.86 2.10 -0.42
C VAL A 256 30.68 2.80 -1.53
N GLU A 257 30.49 2.37 -2.78
CA GLU A 257 31.12 3.03 -3.91
C GLU A 257 30.53 4.43 -4.13
N ALA A 258 31.36 5.39 -4.52
CA ALA A 258 30.93 6.78 -4.70
C ALA A 258 29.75 6.93 -5.68
N THR A 259 29.67 6.10 -6.72
CA THR A 259 28.54 6.09 -7.66
C THR A 259 27.23 5.56 -7.01
N GLN A 260 27.35 4.65 -6.05
CA GLN A 260 26.20 4.15 -5.29
C GLN A 260 25.75 5.15 -4.22
N ALA A 261 26.64 6.05 -3.79
CA ALA A 261 26.27 7.14 -2.89
C ALA A 261 25.17 8.05 -3.45
N LEU A 262 25.01 8.09 -4.77
CA LEU A 262 23.95 8.86 -5.42
C LEU A 262 22.54 8.32 -5.13
N TYR A 263 22.38 7.07 -4.69
CA TYR A 263 21.09 6.54 -4.23
C TYR A 263 20.63 7.13 -2.88
N TYR A 264 21.54 7.83 -2.18
CA TYR A 264 21.29 8.50 -0.91
C TYR A 264 21.04 10.00 -1.08
N THR A 265 20.71 10.44 -2.28
CA THR A 265 20.35 11.83 -2.57
C THR A 265 19.12 11.88 -3.44
N GLY A 266 18.38 12.97 -3.34
CA GLY A 266 17.17 13.20 -4.12
C GLY A 266 16.79 14.66 -4.21
N SER A 267 16.06 14.97 -5.28
CA SER A 267 15.45 16.27 -5.49
C SER A 267 14.08 16.02 -6.16
N GLY A 268 13.02 16.57 -5.61
CA GLY A 268 11.68 16.40 -6.17
C GLY A 268 10.55 16.83 -5.26
N LEU A 269 9.33 16.71 -5.79
CA LEU A 269 8.11 16.94 -5.05
C LEU A 269 7.79 15.71 -4.20
N PHE A 270 7.48 15.94 -2.93
CA PHE A 270 7.05 14.92 -1.97
C PHE A 270 5.64 15.24 -1.51
N THR A 271 4.75 14.27 -1.66
CA THR A 271 3.39 14.33 -1.13
C THR A 271 3.37 14.02 0.37
N PRO A 272 2.28 14.29 1.10
CA PRO A 272 2.13 13.87 2.50
C PRO A 272 2.34 12.37 2.69
N SER A 273 1.90 11.54 1.74
CA SER A 273 2.09 10.09 1.77
C SER A 273 3.57 9.70 1.66
N ASP A 274 4.32 10.33 0.74
CA ASP A 274 5.77 10.10 0.62
C ASP A 274 6.48 10.46 1.92
N LEU A 275 6.11 11.59 2.53
CA LEU A 275 6.72 12.08 3.77
C LEU A 275 6.38 11.23 4.99
N SER A 276 5.26 10.52 4.97
CA SER A 276 4.87 9.64 6.08
C SER A 276 5.91 8.56 6.38
N SER A 277 6.63 8.10 5.35
CA SER A 277 7.71 7.11 5.50
C SER A 277 8.98 7.66 6.16
N TYR A 278 9.15 8.98 6.16
CA TYR A 278 10.28 9.69 6.78
C TYR A 278 9.95 10.28 8.16
N ASN A 279 8.70 10.19 8.59
CA ASN A 279 8.27 10.65 9.89
C ASN A 279 8.31 9.47 10.86
N THR A 280 9.16 9.55 11.90
CA THR A 280 9.22 8.50 12.91
C THR A 280 7.99 8.55 13.81
N ASN A 281 7.39 7.38 14.11
CA ASN A 281 6.22 7.27 14.99
C ASN A 281 6.55 7.42 16.49
N ASP A 282 7.84 7.54 16.86
CA ASP A 282 8.31 7.50 18.25
C ASP A 282 8.60 8.89 18.87
N GLY A 283 7.94 9.94 18.38
CA GLY A 283 8.16 11.31 18.88
C GLY A 283 9.52 11.89 18.50
N GLY A 284 10.20 11.27 17.54
CA GLY A 284 11.43 11.77 16.93
C GLY A 284 11.18 12.90 15.94
N ASN A 285 12.25 13.44 15.40
CA ASN A 285 12.21 14.56 14.47
C ASN A 285 11.54 14.15 13.15
N SER A 286 10.47 14.85 12.79
CA SER A 286 9.85 14.77 11.47
C SER A 286 10.66 15.61 10.49
N ILE A 287 10.89 15.09 9.26
CA ILE A 287 11.52 15.87 8.19
C ILE A 287 10.72 17.15 7.91
N THR A 288 9.40 17.07 8.00
CA THR A 288 8.47 18.18 7.80
C THR A 288 8.68 19.28 8.84
N ASP A 289 8.84 18.91 10.11
CA ASP A 289 9.07 19.90 11.19
C ASP A 289 10.47 20.54 11.06
N ALA A 290 11.47 19.74 10.67
CA ALA A 290 12.82 20.27 10.46
C ALA A 290 12.88 21.31 9.35
N VAL A 291 12.26 21.05 8.19
CA VAL A 291 12.26 22.02 7.08
C VAL A 291 11.38 23.24 7.36
N LYS A 292 10.26 23.09 8.08
CA LYS A 292 9.43 24.22 8.55
C LYS A 292 10.21 25.13 9.49
N ALA A 293 10.93 24.55 10.46
CA ALA A 293 11.73 25.32 11.42
C ALA A 293 12.90 26.05 10.73
N ALA A 294 13.53 25.44 9.73
CA ALA A 294 14.63 26.05 8.97
C ALA A 294 14.15 27.15 8.03
N GLY A 295 12.92 27.05 7.54
CA GLY A 295 12.35 27.94 6.52
C GLY A 295 12.83 27.61 5.10
N THR A 296 12.04 28.00 4.10
CA THR A 296 12.28 27.74 2.68
C THR A 296 13.68 28.19 2.22
N GLY A 297 14.37 27.33 1.50
CA GLY A 297 15.72 27.58 0.95
C GLY A 297 16.87 27.26 1.90
N ASN A 298 16.61 27.08 3.19
CA ASN A 298 17.65 26.84 4.17
C ASN A 298 17.91 25.36 4.40
N TRP A 299 19.17 24.96 4.40
CA TRP A 299 19.59 23.59 4.74
C TRP A 299 19.49 23.33 6.24
N THR A 300 19.04 22.15 6.60
CA THR A 300 18.96 21.68 7.98
C THR A 300 19.34 20.20 8.06
N VAL A 301 19.56 19.70 9.28
CA VAL A 301 19.77 18.26 9.55
C VAL A 301 18.61 17.77 10.39
N ALA A 302 17.96 16.68 9.96
CA ALA A 302 16.94 15.98 10.70
C ALA A 302 17.48 14.59 11.12
N ASP A 303 17.39 14.25 12.40
CA ASP A 303 17.65 12.91 12.93
C ASP A 303 16.36 12.09 12.80
N LEU A 304 16.33 11.12 11.87
CA LEU A 304 15.21 10.23 11.64
C LEU A 304 15.38 8.86 12.34
N GLY A 305 16.32 8.74 13.28
CA GLY A 305 16.61 7.51 14.01
C GLY A 305 17.41 6.48 13.23
N MET A 306 17.07 6.20 11.97
CA MET A 306 17.82 5.30 11.09
C MET A 306 18.80 6.03 10.17
N SER A 307 18.72 7.34 10.09
CA SER A 307 19.59 8.19 9.27
C SER A 307 19.57 9.63 9.74
N TYR A 308 20.62 10.38 9.44
CA TYR A 308 20.56 11.82 9.38
C TYR A 308 20.17 12.25 7.97
N MET A 309 19.16 13.10 7.87
CA MET A 309 18.72 13.69 6.61
C MET A 309 19.16 15.15 6.54
N ILE A 310 20.09 15.45 5.65
CA ILE A 310 20.48 16.83 5.30
C ILE A 310 19.49 17.29 4.23
N VAL A 311 18.65 18.26 4.54
CA VAL A 311 17.49 18.56 3.70
C VAL A 311 17.23 20.08 3.66
N ARG A 312 16.72 20.56 2.53
CA ARG A 312 16.05 21.87 2.41
C ARG A 312 14.75 21.75 1.66
N SER A 313 13.79 22.58 1.97
CA SER A 313 12.59 22.78 1.16
C SER A 313 12.78 23.98 0.23
N LEU A 314 12.26 23.86 -0.97
CA LEU A 314 12.20 24.94 -1.96
C LEU A 314 10.73 25.28 -2.26
N ASP A 315 10.47 26.46 -2.77
CA ASP A 315 9.16 26.79 -3.32
C ASP A 315 8.85 25.87 -4.50
N PRO A 316 7.81 25.02 -4.44
CA PRO A 316 7.51 24.09 -5.52
C PRO A 316 7.28 24.80 -6.86
N MET A 317 6.52 25.91 -6.85
CA MET A 317 6.20 26.64 -8.07
C MET A 317 7.39 27.39 -8.67
N GLY A 318 8.48 27.50 -7.94
CA GLY A 318 9.78 27.94 -8.45
C GLY A 318 10.58 26.82 -9.15
N GLN A 319 10.15 25.57 -9.05
CA GLN A 319 10.84 24.40 -9.57
C GLN A 319 10.17 23.77 -10.82
N GLY A 320 8.93 24.15 -11.11
CA GLY A 320 8.17 23.65 -12.25
C GLY A 320 6.77 24.26 -12.34
N THR A 321 6.06 23.90 -13.39
CA THR A 321 4.64 24.25 -13.56
C THR A 321 3.74 23.15 -12.96
N VAL A 322 2.45 23.43 -12.80
CA VAL A 322 1.46 22.42 -12.39
C VAL A 322 1.49 21.23 -13.33
N ASP A 323 1.50 21.46 -14.64
CA ASP A 323 1.55 20.39 -15.66
C ASP A 323 2.82 19.54 -15.54
N ASP A 324 3.97 20.16 -15.25
CA ASP A 324 5.23 19.43 -15.02
C ASP A 324 5.09 18.48 -13.83
N PHE A 325 4.46 18.92 -12.75
CA PHE A 325 4.26 18.11 -11.55
C PHE A 325 3.20 17.01 -11.77
N VAL A 326 2.07 17.34 -12.37
CA VAL A 326 1.03 16.35 -12.71
C VAL A 326 1.57 15.26 -13.64
N SER A 327 2.43 15.61 -14.60
CA SER A 327 3.01 14.65 -15.55
C SER A 327 4.08 13.74 -14.94
N ARG A 328 4.79 14.19 -13.90
CA ARG A 328 5.91 13.46 -13.27
C ARG A 328 5.52 12.69 -12.01
N TYR A 329 4.53 13.19 -11.30
CA TYR A 329 4.10 12.64 -10.01
C TYR A 329 2.64 12.21 -10.09
N ASN A 330 2.30 11.16 -9.37
CA ASN A 330 0.94 10.62 -9.37
C ASN A 330 0.03 11.45 -8.43
N LEU A 331 -0.11 12.75 -8.71
CA LEU A 331 -0.83 13.67 -7.82
C LEU A 331 -2.32 13.36 -7.70
N LEU A 332 -2.94 12.85 -8.77
CA LEU A 332 -4.34 12.45 -8.73
C LEU A 332 -4.60 11.39 -7.64
N ASP A 333 -3.77 10.35 -7.62
CA ASP A 333 -3.85 9.32 -6.58
C ASP A 333 -3.63 9.91 -5.19
N ALA A 334 -2.57 10.71 -5.03
CA ALA A 334 -2.24 11.32 -3.74
C ALA A 334 -3.36 12.22 -3.19
N MET A 335 -4.12 12.87 -4.08
CA MET A 335 -5.22 13.78 -3.69
C MET A 335 -6.56 13.09 -3.47
N LYS A 336 -6.86 12.01 -4.20
CA LYS A 336 -8.24 11.52 -4.32
C LYS A 336 -8.40 10.03 -3.99
N SER A 337 -7.33 9.22 -3.93
CA SER A 337 -7.48 7.77 -3.75
C SER A 337 -8.04 7.39 -2.39
N ASP A 338 -7.59 8.03 -1.30
CA ASP A 338 -8.06 7.75 0.05
C ASP A 338 -9.54 8.12 0.20
N ALA A 339 -9.93 9.30 -0.30
CA ALA A 339 -11.32 9.75 -0.25
C ALA A 339 -12.26 8.83 -1.07
N LEU A 340 -11.82 8.39 -2.25
CA LEU A 340 -12.58 7.43 -3.06
C LEU A 340 -12.65 6.05 -2.39
N GLN A 341 -11.57 5.61 -1.76
CA GLN A 341 -11.58 4.36 -0.99
C GLN A 341 -12.58 4.42 0.16
N ASP A 342 -12.61 5.53 0.90
CA ASP A 342 -13.59 5.75 1.99
C ASP A 342 -15.03 5.79 1.45
N GLU A 343 -15.25 6.39 0.27
CA GLU A 343 -16.55 6.37 -0.42
C GLU A 343 -16.98 4.93 -0.74
N PHE A 344 -16.08 4.09 -1.29
CA PHE A 344 -16.38 2.68 -1.55
C PHE A 344 -16.72 1.90 -0.28
N TYR A 345 -16.04 2.16 0.84
CA TYR A 345 -16.38 1.54 2.12
C TYR A 345 -17.75 1.99 2.62
N ALA A 346 -18.05 3.28 2.52
CA ALA A 346 -19.34 3.83 2.93
C ALA A 346 -20.50 3.31 2.05
N GLU A 347 -20.37 3.40 0.73
CA GLU A 347 -21.36 2.88 -0.20
C GLU A 347 -21.58 1.37 -0.01
N GLY A 348 -20.50 0.60 0.13
CA GLY A 348 -20.56 -0.84 0.36
C GLY A 348 -21.29 -1.22 1.65
N ALA A 349 -21.11 -0.44 2.72
CA ALA A 349 -21.77 -0.67 4.01
C ALA A 349 -23.30 -0.51 3.93
N GLU A 350 -23.79 0.37 3.06
CA GLU A 350 -25.22 0.62 2.84
C GLU A 350 -25.87 -0.38 1.85
N MET A 351 -25.07 -1.21 1.18
CA MET A 351 -25.58 -2.19 0.21
C MET A 351 -26.32 -3.33 0.90
N GLU A 352 -27.41 -3.79 0.29
CA GLU A 352 -28.16 -4.96 0.74
C GLU A 352 -27.26 -6.20 0.77
N ASN A 353 -27.18 -6.85 1.93
CA ASN A 353 -26.36 -8.03 2.15
C ASN A 353 -27.20 -9.31 2.03
N ASN A 354 -27.03 -10.04 0.94
CA ASN A 354 -27.69 -11.30 0.63
C ASN A 354 -26.72 -12.48 0.65
N LEU A 355 -25.67 -12.42 1.50
CA LEU A 355 -24.74 -13.53 1.66
C LEU A 355 -25.40 -14.73 2.35
N SER A 356 -25.11 -15.93 1.88
CA SER A 356 -25.67 -17.18 2.41
C SER A 356 -25.04 -17.56 3.76
N ALA A 357 -25.79 -17.43 4.85
CA ALA A 357 -25.34 -17.81 6.18
C ALA A 357 -24.93 -19.30 6.28
N SER A 358 -25.57 -20.19 5.52
CA SER A 358 -25.21 -21.61 5.48
C SER A 358 -23.87 -21.86 4.82
N VAL A 359 -23.56 -21.13 3.76
CA VAL A 359 -22.27 -21.20 3.05
C VAL A 359 -21.16 -20.64 3.92
N MET A 360 -21.37 -19.45 4.53
CA MET A 360 -20.40 -18.84 5.44
C MET A 360 -20.10 -19.74 6.66
N LYS A 361 -21.11 -20.42 7.23
CA LYS A 361 -20.90 -21.40 8.28
C LYS A 361 -20.06 -22.58 7.81
N THR A 362 -20.25 -23.03 6.58
CA THR A 362 -19.47 -24.13 5.98
C THR A 362 -18.00 -23.73 5.82
N TYR A 363 -17.72 -22.48 5.48
CA TYR A 363 -16.38 -21.93 5.27
C TYR A 363 -15.95 -20.98 6.40
N SER A 364 -16.26 -21.33 7.64
CA SER A 364 -15.93 -20.50 8.80
C SER A 364 -14.41 -20.32 8.98
N ALA A 365 -14.01 -19.19 9.58
CA ALA A 365 -12.61 -18.84 9.86
C ALA A 365 -11.85 -19.92 10.67
N SER A 366 -12.57 -20.75 11.45
CA SER A 366 -11.97 -21.87 12.20
C SER A 366 -11.34 -22.95 11.31
N LYS A 367 -11.62 -22.94 10.00
CA LYS A 367 -11.07 -23.89 9.01
C LYS A 367 -9.84 -23.36 8.30
N ILE A 368 -9.43 -22.13 8.55
CA ILE A 368 -8.23 -21.54 7.97
C ILE A 368 -7.00 -22.40 8.28
N LYS A 369 -6.14 -22.57 7.30
CA LYS A 369 -4.83 -23.25 7.39
C LYS A 369 -3.74 -22.21 7.36
N LYS A 370 -2.84 -22.22 8.35
CA LYS A 370 -1.67 -21.33 8.43
C LYS A 370 -0.36 -22.04 8.13
N THR A 371 -0.39 -23.37 8.10
CA THR A 371 0.73 -24.23 7.72
C THR A 371 0.22 -25.36 6.84
N VAL A 372 1.00 -25.70 5.83
CA VAL A 372 0.81 -26.89 5.01
C VAL A 372 1.82 -27.94 5.49
N LYS A 373 1.33 -29.16 5.76
CA LYS A 373 2.22 -30.28 6.19
C LYS A 373 2.77 -30.99 4.98
#